data_f655fab88904ca30f282555fc44132f8
#
_entry.id   f655fab88904ca30f282555fc44132f8
#
_cell.length_a   1.000
_cell.length_b   1.000
_cell.length_c   1.000
_cell.angle_alpha   90.00
_cell.angle_beta   90.00
_cell.angle_gamma   90.00
#
_symmetry.space_group_name_H-M   'P 1'
#
loop_
_entity.id
_entity.type
_entity.pdbx_description
1 polymer ?
#
loop_
_entity_poly.entity_id
_entity_poly.type
_entity_poly.pdbx_seq_one_letter_code
_entity_poly.pdbx_strand_id
1 'polypeptide(L)'
;NSANGSIDTAGEHLSRFINWLHKEKGVTEVDFVAHSMGGLFSRSAIRVLATTGSPVKIRSLTTVGTPWQGSYLSDYANDLIPLADCQGDQFCEGAMKNFKDRAVALMSGNGREVNKAFLMGKDGWNEFQAGVLDQIPVTLIAGTRFTAPGAANPGVWPNDGLVALDSALARDIGDPVLPHRRCFTFDDTHSIFVSNLAKLDWKTGLTWDPRVFEVLKQALDDGPKALDGPNRQGC
;
A
#
# COMPACT_ATOMS: atom_id res chain seq x y z
N ASN A 1 14.42 -1.42 13.39
CA ASN A 1 13.05 -1.00 13.65
C ASN A 1 12.62 0.10 12.68
N SER A 2 12.36 -0.26 11.42
CA SER A 2 11.89 0.68 10.38
C SER A 2 10.46 1.19 10.61
N ALA A 3 9.72 0.64 11.56
CA ALA A 3 8.36 1.08 11.89
C ALA A 3 8.27 2.49 12.49
N ASN A 4 9.36 3.05 12.99
CA ASN A 4 9.40 4.39 13.60
C ASN A 4 10.13 5.44 12.75
N GLY A 5 10.63 5.08 11.57
CA GLY A 5 11.29 5.97 10.65
C GLY A 5 10.33 6.52 9.57
N SER A 6 10.79 7.46 8.76
CA SER A 6 10.06 7.92 7.58
C SER A 6 9.97 6.83 6.50
N ILE A 7 9.02 6.99 5.56
CA ILE A 7 8.91 6.12 4.38
C ILE A 7 10.26 6.04 3.65
N ASP A 8 10.92 7.17 3.48
CA ASP A 8 12.19 7.24 2.76
C ASP A 8 13.35 6.61 3.53
N THR A 9 13.40 6.77 4.87
CA THR A 9 14.38 6.05 5.69
C THR A 9 14.22 4.54 5.59
N ALA A 10 12.98 4.05 5.60
CA ALA A 10 12.70 2.62 5.42
C ALA A 10 13.12 2.14 4.01
N GLY A 11 12.84 2.93 2.99
CA GLY A 11 13.27 2.67 1.61
C GLY A 11 14.79 2.62 1.46
N GLU A 12 15.53 3.54 2.08
CA GLU A 12 16.99 3.52 2.12
C GLU A 12 17.55 2.25 2.78
N HIS A 13 16.97 1.82 3.90
CA HIS A 13 17.40 0.58 4.54
C HIS A 13 17.14 -0.63 3.64
N LEU A 14 15.99 -0.68 2.99
CA LEU A 14 15.65 -1.76 2.06
C LEU A 14 16.57 -1.75 0.83
N SER A 15 16.88 -0.59 0.26
CA SER A 15 17.80 -0.48 -0.87
C SER A 15 19.23 -0.94 -0.53
N ARG A 16 19.71 -0.60 0.67
CA ARG A 16 21.01 -1.11 1.17
C ARG A 16 21.00 -2.63 1.31
N PHE A 17 19.93 -3.22 1.80
CA PHE A 17 19.79 -4.67 1.89
C PHE A 17 19.81 -5.34 0.51
N ILE A 18 19.12 -4.77 -0.49
CA ILE A 18 19.13 -5.29 -1.87
C ILE A 18 20.52 -5.21 -2.48
N ASN A 19 21.22 -4.09 -2.32
CA ASN A 19 22.59 -3.95 -2.78
C ASN A 19 23.56 -4.92 -2.05
N TRP A 20 23.32 -5.20 -0.77
CA TRP A 20 24.03 -6.22 -0.03
C TRP A 20 23.77 -7.63 -0.60
N LEU A 21 22.51 -7.97 -0.94
CA LEU A 21 22.18 -9.23 -1.60
C LEU A 21 22.90 -9.38 -2.94
N HIS A 22 23.01 -8.29 -3.71
CA HIS A 22 23.79 -8.31 -4.94
C HIS A 22 25.27 -8.63 -4.65
N LYS A 23 25.87 -7.86 -3.76
CA LYS A 23 27.30 -7.97 -3.44
C LYS A 23 27.67 -9.33 -2.84
N GLU A 24 26.90 -9.82 -1.88
CA GLU A 24 27.25 -11.01 -1.09
C GLU A 24 26.64 -12.31 -1.62
N LYS A 25 25.57 -12.22 -2.41
CA LYS A 25 24.81 -13.38 -2.91
C LYS A 25 24.68 -13.44 -4.43
N GLY A 26 25.19 -12.44 -5.14
CA GLY A 26 25.12 -12.39 -6.60
C GLY A 26 23.72 -12.17 -7.16
N VAL A 27 22.78 -11.64 -6.36
CA VAL A 27 21.42 -11.35 -6.82
C VAL A 27 21.44 -10.23 -7.85
N THR A 28 20.89 -10.47 -9.03
CA THR A 28 20.85 -9.51 -10.14
C THR A 28 19.47 -8.97 -10.45
N GLU A 29 18.42 -9.67 -10.02
CA GLU A 29 17.02 -9.28 -10.24
C GLU A 29 16.19 -9.59 -8.99
N VAL A 30 15.16 -8.76 -8.73
CA VAL A 30 14.22 -8.97 -7.63
C VAL A 30 12.79 -8.61 -8.07
N ASP A 31 11.81 -9.32 -7.50
CA ASP A 31 10.41 -8.94 -7.48
C ASP A 31 10.05 -8.45 -6.08
N PHE A 32 9.23 -7.41 -5.99
CA PHE A 32 8.68 -6.96 -4.72
C PHE A 32 7.27 -7.48 -4.52
N VAL A 33 7.03 -8.15 -3.39
CA VAL A 33 5.70 -8.42 -2.87
C VAL A 33 5.59 -7.75 -1.51
N ALA A 34 4.71 -6.78 -1.40
CA ALA A 34 4.65 -5.89 -0.25
C ALA A 34 3.23 -5.78 0.31
N HIS A 35 3.08 -5.95 1.61
CA HIS A 35 1.82 -5.79 2.33
C HIS A 35 1.79 -4.44 3.06
N SER A 36 0.62 -3.78 3.04
CA SER A 36 0.38 -2.56 3.81
C SER A 36 1.40 -1.45 3.49
N MET A 37 1.95 -0.76 4.49
CA MET A 37 2.98 0.26 4.32
C MET A 37 4.25 -0.26 3.62
N GLY A 38 4.47 -1.57 3.61
CA GLY A 38 5.59 -2.17 2.88
C GLY A 38 5.62 -1.79 1.39
N GLY A 39 4.47 -1.53 0.78
CA GLY A 39 4.39 -1.03 -0.60
C GLY A 39 4.98 0.37 -0.77
N LEU A 40 4.78 1.27 0.19
CA LEU A 40 5.39 2.60 0.18
C LEU A 40 6.91 2.51 0.38
N PHE A 41 7.36 1.66 1.30
CA PHE A 41 8.79 1.42 1.53
C PHE A 41 9.48 0.83 0.29
N SER A 42 8.81 -0.11 -0.39
CA SER A 42 9.31 -0.70 -1.63
C SER A 42 9.44 0.34 -2.74
N ARG A 43 8.46 1.24 -2.91
CA ARG A 43 8.52 2.32 -3.88
C ARG A 43 9.68 3.28 -3.60
N SER A 44 9.86 3.67 -2.33
CA SER A 44 11.00 4.49 -1.93
C SER A 44 12.33 3.77 -2.20
N ALA A 45 12.43 2.47 -1.89
CA ALA A 45 13.63 1.68 -2.18
C ALA A 45 13.92 1.61 -3.68
N ILE A 46 12.90 1.39 -4.51
CA ILE A 46 13.03 1.37 -5.98
C ILE A 46 13.57 2.71 -6.48
N ARG A 47 13.04 3.83 -5.97
CA ARG A 47 13.55 5.16 -6.31
C ARG A 47 15.03 5.32 -5.93
N VAL A 48 15.41 4.91 -4.72
CA VAL A 48 16.81 4.98 -4.26
C VAL A 48 17.71 4.10 -5.12
N LEU A 49 17.31 2.87 -5.44
CA LEU A 49 18.08 1.96 -6.29
C LEU A 49 18.28 2.57 -7.70
N ALA A 50 17.23 3.15 -8.28
CA ALA A 50 17.30 3.80 -9.59
C ALA A 50 18.23 5.02 -9.56
N THR A 51 18.09 5.91 -8.58
CA THR A 51 18.88 7.15 -8.49
C THR A 51 20.33 6.92 -8.12
N THR A 52 20.66 5.83 -7.42
CA THR A 52 22.03 5.46 -7.06
C THR A 52 22.71 4.56 -8.09
N GLY A 53 22.02 4.21 -9.18
CA GLY A 53 22.60 3.36 -10.24
C GLY A 53 22.85 1.92 -9.76
N SER A 54 21.94 1.35 -8.93
CA SER A 54 22.07 -0.04 -8.50
C SER A 54 22.08 -0.99 -9.70
N PRO A 55 22.94 -2.03 -9.70
CA PRO A 55 22.96 -3.04 -10.75
C PRO A 55 21.80 -4.04 -10.66
N VAL A 56 21.00 -3.99 -9.59
CA VAL A 56 19.88 -4.92 -9.38
C VAL A 56 18.67 -4.44 -10.15
N LYS A 57 18.17 -5.28 -11.04
CA LYS A 57 16.94 -5.02 -11.81
C LYS A 57 15.70 -5.32 -10.98
N ILE A 58 14.74 -4.41 -11.00
CA ILE A 58 13.42 -4.64 -10.42
C ILE A 58 12.50 -5.18 -11.51
N ARG A 59 12.00 -6.40 -11.34
CA ARG A 59 11.17 -7.09 -12.32
C ARG A 59 9.70 -6.73 -12.23
N SER A 60 9.18 -6.63 -11.01
CA SER A 60 7.79 -6.30 -10.73
C SER A 60 7.59 -5.77 -9.31
N LEU A 61 6.45 -5.08 -9.09
CA LEU A 61 5.99 -4.68 -7.77
C LEU A 61 4.53 -5.15 -7.59
N THR A 62 4.28 -5.97 -6.59
CA THR A 62 2.92 -6.33 -6.18
C THR A 62 2.64 -5.80 -4.79
N THR A 63 1.54 -5.04 -4.63
CA THR A 63 1.15 -4.48 -3.35
C THR A 63 -0.20 -5.02 -2.90
N VAL A 64 -0.29 -5.39 -1.62
CA VAL A 64 -1.47 -5.99 -0.98
C VAL A 64 -1.93 -5.06 0.13
N GLY A 65 -3.10 -4.44 -0.02
CA GLY A 65 -3.65 -3.50 0.95
C GLY A 65 -2.76 -2.28 1.23
N THR A 66 -1.94 -1.84 0.27
CA THR A 66 -1.03 -0.71 0.47
C THR A 66 -1.78 0.62 0.41
N PRO A 67 -1.59 1.51 1.38
CA PRO A 67 -2.21 2.83 1.40
C PRO A 67 -1.50 3.81 0.44
N TRP A 68 -1.64 3.61 -0.87
CA TRP A 68 -1.01 4.44 -1.89
C TRP A 68 -1.36 5.93 -1.79
N GLN A 69 -2.56 6.23 -1.31
CA GLN A 69 -3.10 7.58 -1.14
C GLN A 69 -3.34 7.95 0.33
N GLY A 70 -2.88 7.12 1.25
CA GLY A 70 -3.08 7.26 2.69
C GLY A 70 -4.06 6.25 3.27
N SER A 71 -4.05 6.16 4.60
CA SER A 71 -5.01 5.40 5.40
C SER A 71 -5.97 6.36 6.08
N TYR A 72 -7.27 6.08 6.00
CA TYR A 72 -8.29 6.88 6.68
C TYR A 72 -8.08 6.94 8.22
N LEU A 73 -7.41 5.94 8.79
CA LEU A 73 -7.02 5.97 10.20
C LEU A 73 -5.98 7.05 10.49
N SER A 74 -5.00 7.18 9.60
CA SER A 74 -3.99 8.24 9.70
C SER A 74 -4.58 9.61 9.38
N ASP A 75 -5.51 9.68 8.42
CA ASP A 75 -6.23 10.93 8.13
C ASP A 75 -7.01 11.41 9.36
N TYR A 76 -7.74 10.52 10.03
CA TYR A 76 -8.43 10.85 11.28
C TYR A 76 -7.46 11.25 12.40
N ALA A 77 -6.36 10.53 12.57
CA ALA A 77 -5.37 10.83 13.60
C ALA A 77 -4.67 12.19 13.39
N ASN A 78 -4.62 12.66 12.14
CA ASN A 78 -4.09 13.99 11.78
C ASN A 78 -5.19 15.06 11.59
N ASP A 79 -6.41 14.80 12.07
CA ASP A 79 -7.56 15.71 12.02
C ASP A 79 -7.97 16.14 10.58
N LEU A 80 -7.67 15.30 9.58
CA LEU A 80 -8.01 15.55 8.17
C LEU A 80 -9.44 15.11 7.82
N ILE A 81 -10.00 14.14 8.54
CA ILE A 81 -11.38 13.66 8.39
C ILE A 81 -12.06 13.54 9.75
N PRO A 82 -13.38 13.73 9.84
CA PRO A 82 -14.14 13.58 11.08
C PRO A 82 -14.48 12.10 11.35
N LEU A 83 -14.77 11.78 12.63
CA LEU A 83 -15.26 10.47 13.03
C LEU A 83 -16.59 10.11 12.35
N ALA A 84 -17.40 11.10 12.02
CA ALA A 84 -18.68 10.95 11.34
C ALA A 84 -18.58 10.25 9.97
N ASP A 85 -17.40 10.23 9.35
CA ASP A 85 -17.15 9.51 8.08
C ASP A 85 -17.28 7.99 8.24
N CYS A 86 -17.21 7.47 9.47
CA CYS A 86 -17.56 6.09 9.80
C CYS A 86 -19.06 5.79 9.74
N GLN A 87 -19.93 6.81 9.66
CA GLN A 87 -21.39 6.67 9.53
C GLN A 87 -22.02 5.82 10.64
N GLY A 88 -21.46 5.85 11.85
CA GLY A 88 -21.93 5.08 13.01
C GLY A 88 -21.44 3.61 13.03
N ASP A 89 -20.60 3.19 12.10
CA ASP A 89 -20.00 1.86 12.16
C ASP A 89 -19.04 1.76 13.34
N GLN A 90 -19.34 0.88 14.29
CA GLN A 90 -18.61 0.74 15.55
C GLN A 90 -17.17 0.24 15.33
N PHE A 91 -16.94 -0.62 14.34
CA PHE A 91 -15.58 -1.12 14.04
C PHE A 91 -14.71 -0.01 13.49
N CYS A 92 -15.22 0.74 12.51
CA CYS A 92 -14.53 1.90 11.93
C CYS A 92 -14.22 2.97 12.99
N GLU A 93 -15.22 3.38 13.78
CA GLU A 93 -15.01 4.37 14.86
C GLU A 93 -14.00 3.88 15.90
N GLY A 94 -14.12 2.62 16.31
CA GLY A 94 -13.19 2.00 17.25
C GLY A 94 -11.77 1.94 16.69
N ALA A 95 -11.61 1.60 15.42
CA ALA A 95 -10.31 1.59 14.75
C ALA A 95 -9.69 2.99 14.67
N MET A 96 -10.46 4.02 14.27
CA MET A 96 -10.01 5.41 14.24
C MET A 96 -9.54 5.91 15.60
N LYS A 97 -10.36 5.73 16.66
CA LYS A 97 -10.05 6.16 18.03
C LYS A 97 -8.79 5.46 18.56
N ASN A 98 -8.77 4.11 18.47
CA ASN A 98 -7.62 3.33 18.94
C ASN A 98 -6.33 3.67 18.19
N PHE A 99 -6.43 3.93 16.87
CA PHE A 99 -5.28 4.34 16.08
C PHE A 99 -4.77 5.71 16.54
N LYS A 100 -5.66 6.70 16.72
CA LYS A 100 -5.30 8.05 17.17
C LYS A 100 -4.61 8.01 18.53
N ASP A 101 -5.18 7.28 19.50
CA ASP A 101 -4.63 7.17 20.86
C ASP A 101 -3.24 6.53 20.86
N ARG A 102 -3.03 5.50 20.07
CA ARG A 102 -1.72 4.83 19.94
C ARG A 102 -0.74 5.59 19.07
N ALA A 103 -1.21 6.23 18.03
CA ALA A 103 -0.40 6.97 17.10
C ALA A 103 0.20 8.22 17.75
N VAL A 104 -0.52 8.93 18.61
CA VAL A 104 0.03 10.03 19.39
C VAL A 104 1.20 9.56 20.25
N ALA A 105 1.15 8.33 20.78
CA ALA A 105 2.26 7.73 21.55
C ALA A 105 3.39 7.15 20.66
N LEU A 106 3.09 6.76 19.40
CA LEU A 106 4.01 6.06 18.51
C LEU A 106 4.41 6.89 17.26
N MET A 107 3.80 8.07 17.08
CA MET A 107 3.95 8.92 15.88
C MET A 107 5.22 9.76 15.88
N SER A 108 6.33 9.13 16.03
CA SER A 108 7.55 9.64 15.43
C SER A 108 7.71 8.96 14.05
N GLY A 109 7.42 9.64 12.96
CA GLY A 109 7.73 9.16 11.62
C GLY A 109 6.54 8.61 10.81
N ASN A 110 6.50 7.31 10.50
CA ASN A 110 5.60 6.69 9.53
C ASN A 110 4.09 7.00 9.70
N GLY A 111 3.59 7.05 10.92
CA GLY A 111 2.18 7.33 11.15
C GLY A 111 1.75 8.73 10.70
N ARG A 112 2.68 9.70 10.63
CA ARG A 112 2.44 11.04 10.08
C ARG A 112 2.54 11.12 8.57
N GLU A 113 3.20 10.15 7.94
CA GLU A 113 3.47 10.14 6.50
C GLU A 113 2.45 9.29 5.70
N VAL A 114 1.63 8.48 6.39
CA VAL A 114 0.64 7.60 5.74
C VAL A 114 -0.75 8.23 5.72
N ASN A 115 -0.82 9.55 5.65
CA ASN A 115 -2.06 10.31 5.48
C ASN A 115 -2.17 10.91 4.07
N LYS A 116 -3.41 11.25 3.68
CA LYS A 116 -3.69 11.79 2.35
C LYS A 116 -2.98 13.11 2.08
N ALA A 117 -2.85 13.98 3.09
CA ALA A 117 -2.19 15.28 2.89
C ALA A 117 -0.69 15.12 2.57
N PHE A 118 0.01 14.19 3.24
CA PHE A 118 1.41 13.94 2.96
C PHE A 118 1.62 13.23 1.61
N LEU A 119 0.79 12.23 1.30
CA LEU A 119 0.99 11.40 0.09
C LEU A 119 0.45 12.07 -1.17
N MET A 120 -0.66 12.79 -1.10
CA MET A 120 -1.43 13.32 -2.24
C MET A 120 -1.56 14.85 -2.25
N GLY A 121 -1.05 15.55 -1.24
CA GLY A 121 -1.07 17.02 -1.18
C GLY A 121 -0.28 17.63 -2.33
N LYS A 122 -0.41 18.95 -2.50
CA LYS A 122 0.43 19.71 -3.43
C LYS A 122 1.91 19.51 -3.05
N ASP A 123 2.72 19.14 -4.01
CA ASP A 123 4.11 18.70 -3.80
C ASP A 123 4.19 17.48 -2.85
N GLY A 124 3.18 16.61 -2.89
CA GLY A 124 3.09 15.41 -2.05
C GLY A 124 4.08 14.33 -2.44
N TRP A 125 4.27 13.37 -1.53
CA TRP A 125 5.28 12.32 -1.71
C TRP A 125 5.10 11.52 -3.02
N ASN A 126 3.86 11.30 -3.48
CA ASN A 126 3.61 10.60 -4.74
C ASN A 126 4.16 11.35 -5.95
N GLU A 127 4.15 12.68 -5.98
CA GLU A 127 4.68 13.46 -7.10
C GLU A 127 6.19 13.25 -7.28
N PHE A 128 6.93 13.07 -6.18
CA PHE A 128 8.36 12.75 -6.22
C PHE A 128 8.67 11.33 -6.68
N GLN A 129 7.64 10.51 -6.93
CA GLN A 129 7.78 9.15 -7.46
C GLN A 129 7.55 9.10 -9.00
N ALA A 130 7.33 10.23 -9.65
CA ALA A 130 7.14 10.26 -11.11
C ALA A 130 8.33 9.64 -11.86
N GLY A 131 8.06 8.81 -12.85
CA GLY A 131 9.07 8.11 -13.65
C GLY A 131 9.70 6.88 -12.98
N VAL A 132 9.56 6.70 -11.66
CA VAL A 132 10.22 5.61 -10.91
C VAL A 132 9.73 4.23 -11.36
N LEU A 133 8.46 4.13 -11.73
CA LEU A 133 7.81 2.86 -12.10
C LEU A 133 7.55 2.70 -13.59
N ASP A 134 8.16 3.53 -14.45
CA ASP A 134 7.90 3.53 -15.90
C ASP A 134 8.15 2.18 -16.59
N GLN A 135 9.13 1.43 -16.08
CA GLN A 135 9.53 0.13 -16.64
C GLN A 135 9.23 -1.03 -15.67
N ILE A 136 8.37 -0.81 -14.70
CA ILE A 136 8.05 -1.79 -13.65
C ILE A 136 6.54 -2.03 -13.64
N PRO A 137 6.06 -3.23 -13.99
CA PRO A 137 4.65 -3.55 -13.90
C PRO A 137 4.23 -3.62 -12.43
N VAL A 138 3.08 -3.03 -12.13
CA VAL A 138 2.54 -2.98 -10.77
C VAL A 138 1.21 -3.74 -10.69
N THR A 139 1.11 -4.63 -9.71
CA THR A 139 -0.13 -5.31 -9.36
C THR A 139 -0.63 -4.76 -8.03
N LEU A 140 -1.88 -4.27 -8.02
CA LEU A 140 -2.54 -3.68 -6.85
C LEU A 140 -3.64 -4.63 -6.37
N ILE A 141 -3.58 -5.02 -5.11
CA ILE A 141 -4.56 -5.92 -4.49
C ILE A 141 -5.20 -5.21 -3.31
N ALA A 142 -6.54 -5.12 -3.30
CA ALA A 142 -7.31 -4.43 -2.28
C ALA A 142 -8.38 -5.33 -1.65
N GLY A 143 -8.65 -5.12 -0.36
CA GLY A 143 -9.76 -5.72 0.35
C GLY A 143 -10.96 -4.77 0.44
N THR A 144 -12.17 -5.34 0.46
CA THR A 144 -13.43 -4.59 0.47
C THR A 144 -14.42 -5.11 1.51
N ARG A 145 -13.93 -5.76 2.56
CA ARG A 145 -14.77 -6.45 3.54
C ARG A 145 -15.77 -5.55 4.24
N PHE A 146 -15.42 -4.30 4.47
CA PHE A 146 -16.27 -3.34 5.14
C PHE A 146 -16.89 -2.38 4.12
N THR A 147 -18.22 -2.32 4.11
CA THR A 147 -19.00 -1.48 3.17
C THR A 147 -19.72 -0.37 3.92
N ALA A 148 -19.99 0.74 3.24
CA ALA A 148 -20.65 1.89 3.84
C ALA A 148 -22.00 1.52 4.45
N PRO A 149 -22.27 1.89 5.72
CA PRO A 149 -23.59 1.68 6.34
C PRO A 149 -24.70 2.53 5.71
N GLY A 150 -24.34 3.65 5.08
CA GLY A 150 -25.28 4.62 4.49
C GLY A 150 -24.96 4.93 3.02
N ALA A 151 -25.79 5.79 2.42
CA ALA A 151 -25.68 6.18 1.01
C ALA A 151 -24.50 7.14 0.71
N ALA A 152 -24.03 7.89 1.71
CA ALA A 152 -22.90 8.80 1.54
C ALA A 152 -21.59 7.99 1.48
N ASN A 153 -20.67 8.39 0.60
CA ASN A 153 -19.33 7.80 0.56
C ASN A 153 -18.29 8.90 0.75
N PRO A 154 -17.82 9.13 1.98
CA PRO A 154 -16.80 10.14 2.28
C PRO A 154 -15.38 9.72 1.88
N GLY A 155 -15.21 8.66 1.09
CA GLY A 155 -13.89 8.15 0.66
C GLY A 155 -13.24 7.15 1.63
N VAL A 156 -13.94 6.82 2.73
CA VAL A 156 -13.52 5.76 3.68
C VAL A 156 -13.96 4.39 3.19
N TRP A 157 -15.04 4.31 2.40
CA TRP A 157 -15.72 3.09 2.00
C TRP A 157 -15.64 2.78 0.50
N PRO A 158 -15.68 1.50 0.10
CA PRO A 158 -15.43 0.36 0.99
C PRO A 158 -13.98 0.31 1.44
N ASN A 159 -13.69 -0.48 2.48
CA ASN A 159 -12.34 -0.62 2.99
C ASN A 159 -12.06 -2.05 3.50
N ASP A 160 -10.79 -2.33 3.77
CA ASP A 160 -10.34 -3.60 4.33
C ASP A 160 -10.20 -3.60 5.87
N GLY A 161 -10.61 -2.51 6.52
CA GLY A 161 -10.48 -2.25 7.95
C GLY A 161 -9.36 -1.28 8.31
N LEU A 162 -8.40 -1.02 7.43
CA LEU A 162 -7.30 -0.07 7.63
C LEU A 162 -7.10 0.88 6.45
N VAL A 163 -7.39 0.44 5.22
CA VAL A 163 -7.15 1.17 3.99
C VAL A 163 -8.40 1.17 3.11
N ALA A 164 -8.80 2.33 2.64
CA ALA A 164 -9.91 2.45 1.70
C ALA A 164 -9.54 1.87 0.33
N LEU A 165 -10.53 1.31 -0.37
CA LEU A 165 -10.37 0.71 -1.70
C LEU A 165 -9.67 1.65 -2.69
N ASP A 166 -10.10 2.91 -2.75
CA ASP A 166 -9.54 3.88 -3.69
C ASP A 166 -8.06 4.15 -3.43
N SER A 167 -7.67 4.16 -2.15
CA SER A 167 -6.27 4.28 -1.76
C SER A 167 -5.48 3.02 -2.12
N ALA A 168 -5.99 1.83 -1.81
CA ALA A 168 -5.29 0.58 -2.11
C ALA A 168 -5.11 0.32 -3.60
N LEU A 169 -6.04 0.79 -4.44
CA LEU A 169 -5.98 0.73 -5.91
C LEU A 169 -5.34 1.96 -6.56
N ALA A 170 -4.83 2.90 -5.78
CA ALA A 170 -4.16 4.10 -6.29
C ALA A 170 -5.00 4.87 -7.33
N ARG A 171 -6.33 5.01 -7.12
CA ARG A 171 -7.26 5.50 -8.14
C ARG A 171 -6.99 6.91 -8.60
N ASP A 172 -6.59 7.81 -7.69
CA ASP A 172 -6.29 9.22 -7.98
C ASP A 172 -4.81 9.46 -8.35
N ILE A 173 -4.01 8.38 -8.44
CA ILE A 173 -2.60 8.50 -8.85
C ILE A 173 -2.51 8.44 -10.38
N GLY A 174 -1.93 9.48 -10.95
CA GLY A 174 -1.78 9.64 -12.40
C GLY A 174 -0.70 8.74 -13.02
N ASP A 175 -0.77 8.61 -14.35
CA ASP A 175 0.18 7.79 -15.13
C ASP A 175 1.65 8.24 -15.00
N PRO A 176 2.00 9.52 -14.78
CA PRO A 176 3.40 9.88 -14.52
C PRO A 176 4.04 9.15 -13.33
N VAL A 177 3.21 8.72 -12.35
CA VAL A 177 3.67 8.00 -11.15
C VAL A 177 3.44 6.49 -11.28
N LEU A 178 2.35 6.09 -11.92
CA LEU A 178 1.92 4.69 -11.98
C LEU A 178 1.33 4.37 -13.36
N PRO A 179 2.17 4.26 -14.42
CA PRO A 179 1.72 4.06 -15.80
C PRO A 179 1.14 2.67 -16.03
N HIS A 180 1.73 1.63 -15.46
CA HIS A 180 1.36 0.23 -15.73
C HIS A 180 0.81 -0.42 -14.46
N ARG A 181 -0.52 -0.67 -14.43
CA ARG A 181 -1.18 -1.24 -13.26
C ARG A 181 -2.23 -2.29 -13.60
N ARG A 182 -2.26 -3.35 -12.80
CA ARG A 182 -3.35 -4.33 -12.76
C ARG A 182 -3.99 -4.31 -11.38
N CYS A 183 -5.32 -4.28 -11.31
CA CYS A 183 -6.07 -4.15 -10.06
C CYS A 183 -6.92 -5.38 -9.79
N PHE A 184 -6.89 -5.84 -8.54
CA PHE A 184 -7.69 -6.94 -8.05
C PHE A 184 -8.34 -6.57 -6.73
N THR A 185 -9.59 -6.99 -6.55
CA THR A 185 -10.35 -6.77 -5.31
C THR A 185 -10.88 -8.07 -4.76
N PHE A 186 -10.84 -8.21 -3.44
CA PHE A 186 -11.37 -9.36 -2.72
C PHE A 186 -12.26 -8.89 -1.58
N ASP A 187 -13.28 -9.67 -1.24
CA ASP A 187 -14.12 -9.41 -0.08
C ASP A 187 -13.39 -9.81 1.21
N ASP A 188 -12.22 -9.22 1.41
CA ASP A 188 -11.29 -9.54 2.47
C ASP A 188 -10.99 -8.34 3.36
N THR A 189 -10.59 -8.64 4.60
CA THR A 189 -9.97 -7.68 5.52
C THR A 189 -8.50 -7.50 5.16
N HIS A 190 -7.90 -6.44 5.71
CA HIS A 190 -6.48 -6.09 5.50
C HIS A 190 -5.51 -7.26 5.81
N SER A 191 -5.83 -8.06 6.82
CA SER A 191 -5.01 -9.17 7.26
C SER A 191 -5.76 -10.07 8.24
N ILE A 192 -5.21 -11.24 8.53
CA ILE A 192 -5.69 -12.14 9.59
C ILE A 192 -5.82 -11.42 10.95
N PHE A 193 -4.96 -10.45 11.23
CA PHE A 193 -5.04 -9.65 12.45
C PHE A 193 -6.31 -8.80 12.49
N VAL A 194 -6.67 -8.14 11.38
CA VAL A 194 -7.90 -7.35 11.27
C VAL A 194 -9.13 -8.24 11.31
N SER A 195 -9.11 -9.42 10.65
CA SER A 195 -10.18 -10.41 10.76
C SER A 195 -10.45 -10.78 12.22
N ASN A 196 -9.39 -11.09 12.97
CA ASN A 196 -9.52 -11.44 14.39
C ASN A 196 -10.08 -10.28 15.24
N LEU A 197 -9.63 -9.04 15.01
CA LEU A 197 -10.17 -7.86 15.70
C LEU A 197 -11.66 -7.64 15.41
N ALA A 198 -12.06 -7.88 14.17
CA ALA A 198 -13.45 -7.76 13.72
C ALA A 198 -14.31 -9.00 14.07
N LYS A 199 -13.73 -10.01 14.73
CA LYS A 199 -14.37 -11.31 15.04
C LYS A 199 -14.89 -12.03 13.79
N LEU A 200 -14.15 -11.91 12.70
CA LEU A 200 -14.39 -12.59 11.42
C LEU A 200 -13.48 -13.82 11.30
N ASP A 201 -13.82 -14.71 10.35
CA ASP A 201 -12.93 -15.83 10.01
C ASP A 201 -11.59 -15.27 9.48
N TRP A 202 -10.49 -15.71 10.06
CA TRP A 202 -9.13 -15.33 9.67
C TRP A 202 -8.81 -15.66 8.19
N LYS A 203 -9.55 -16.58 7.58
CA LYS A 203 -9.44 -16.93 6.17
C LYS A 203 -9.90 -15.80 5.24
N THR A 204 -10.64 -14.83 5.76
CA THR A 204 -11.07 -13.63 5.01
C THR A 204 -10.06 -12.49 5.07
N GLY A 205 -8.82 -12.78 5.31
CA GLY A 205 -7.75 -11.79 5.31
C GLY A 205 -6.90 -11.85 4.04
N LEU A 206 -6.59 -10.72 3.42
CA LEU A 206 -5.72 -10.60 2.24
C LEU A 206 -4.38 -11.35 2.39
N THR A 207 -3.89 -11.47 3.62
CA THR A 207 -2.65 -12.17 3.93
C THR A 207 -2.79 -13.69 4.04
N TRP A 208 -3.99 -14.22 3.81
CA TRP A 208 -4.27 -15.66 3.89
C TRP A 208 -5.13 -16.21 2.75
N ASP A 209 -5.92 -15.41 2.06
CA ASP A 209 -6.83 -15.89 1.02
C ASP A 209 -6.04 -16.57 -0.12
N PRO A 210 -6.32 -17.85 -0.42
CA PRO A 210 -5.65 -18.56 -1.53
C PRO A 210 -5.80 -17.83 -2.88
N ARG A 211 -6.92 -17.13 -3.11
CA ARG A 211 -7.16 -16.37 -4.35
C ARG A 211 -6.17 -15.21 -4.50
N VAL A 212 -5.79 -14.59 -3.38
CA VAL A 212 -4.74 -13.57 -3.36
C VAL A 212 -3.39 -14.19 -3.74
N PHE A 213 -3.08 -15.37 -3.20
CA PHE A 213 -1.84 -16.08 -3.53
C PHE A 213 -1.76 -16.48 -5.01
N GLU A 214 -2.87 -16.85 -5.64
CA GLU A 214 -2.90 -17.12 -7.08
C GLU A 214 -2.57 -15.86 -7.90
N VAL A 215 -3.09 -14.68 -7.51
CA VAL A 215 -2.74 -13.42 -8.14
C VAL A 215 -1.27 -13.06 -7.92
N LEU A 216 -0.75 -13.28 -6.71
CA LEU A 216 0.68 -13.07 -6.41
C LEU A 216 1.56 -13.96 -7.29
N LYS A 217 1.22 -15.24 -7.37
CA LYS A 217 1.95 -16.20 -8.22
C LYS A 217 1.92 -15.77 -9.69
N GLN A 218 0.75 -15.40 -10.21
CA GLN A 218 0.61 -14.93 -11.59
C GLN A 218 1.46 -13.67 -11.83
N ALA A 219 1.46 -12.71 -10.91
CA ALA A 219 2.24 -11.48 -11.03
C ALA A 219 3.77 -11.75 -11.07
N LEU A 220 4.26 -12.72 -10.28
CA LEU A 220 5.66 -13.14 -10.27
C LEU A 220 6.03 -13.90 -11.54
N ASP A 221 5.15 -14.79 -12.03
CA ASP A 221 5.37 -15.56 -13.27
C ASP A 221 5.39 -14.64 -14.51
N ASP A 222 4.50 -13.65 -14.57
CA ASP A 222 4.48 -12.67 -15.65
C ASP A 222 5.71 -11.75 -15.61
N GLY A 223 6.05 -11.26 -14.43
CA GLY A 223 7.17 -10.33 -14.25
C GLY A 223 7.12 -9.18 -15.27
N PRO A 224 8.24 -8.82 -15.92
CA PRO A 224 8.29 -7.72 -16.88
C PRO A 224 7.39 -7.89 -18.12
N LYS A 225 6.98 -9.12 -18.47
CA LYS A 225 6.06 -9.37 -19.59
C LYS A 225 4.68 -8.73 -19.40
N ALA A 226 4.33 -8.41 -18.14
CA ALA A 226 3.09 -7.70 -17.86
C ALA A 226 3.03 -6.29 -18.48
N LEU A 227 4.17 -5.72 -18.89
CA LEU A 227 4.24 -4.44 -19.62
C LEU A 227 3.74 -4.55 -21.06
N ASP A 228 3.70 -5.76 -21.64
CA ASP A 228 3.20 -6.00 -23.01
C ASP A 228 1.66 -5.91 -23.08
N GLY A 229 0.99 -5.90 -21.93
CA GLY A 229 -0.45 -5.77 -21.80
C GLY A 229 -0.95 -4.32 -21.75
N PRO A 230 -2.27 -4.13 -21.59
CA PRO A 230 -2.84 -2.79 -21.45
C PRO A 230 -2.31 -2.11 -20.16
N ASN A 231 -2.05 -0.78 -20.25
CA ASN A 231 -1.50 0.01 -19.15
C ASN A 231 -2.37 -0.02 -17.88
N ARG A 232 -3.68 -0.16 -18.04
CA ARG A 232 -4.62 -0.30 -16.93
C ARG A 232 -5.53 -1.50 -17.15
N GLN A 233 -5.51 -2.45 -16.22
CA GLN A 233 -6.35 -3.64 -16.28
C GLN A 233 -7.05 -3.84 -14.94
N GLY A 234 -8.38 -3.91 -14.96
CA GLY A 234 -9.19 -4.15 -13.76
C GLY A 234 -9.25 -2.97 -12.78
N CYS A 235 -8.67 -1.81 -13.14
CA CYS A 235 -8.71 -0.58 -12.32
C CYS A 235 -9.92 0.31 -12.76
#